data_5ac9d4efc806d411ace1181079d8348b
#
_entry.id   5ac9d4efc806d411ace1181079d8348b
#
_cell.length_a   1.000
_cell.length_b   1.000
_cell.length_c   1.000
_cell.angle_alpha   90.00
_cell.angle_beta   90.00
_cell.angle_gamma   90.00
#
_symmetry.space_group_name_H-M   'P 1'
#
loop_
_entity.id
_entity.type
_entity.pdbx_description
1 polymer ?
#
loop_
_entity_poly.entity_id
_entity_poly.type
_entity_poly.pdbx_seq_one_letter_code
_entity_poly.pdbx_strand_id
1 'polypeptide(L)'
;MAAQSIIQRGMRWQVGDGNKIWVWHDKWVPRPSTYKVITAEKLESSNALVCELINRATKEWNKDKLDRWFLPEDREAILSIPLSSSNTQDRLIWTGNRSGKFTVKSAYMLALEEKLPDTKADCSDESDRKKIWKSIWQMKTPQKIKHFSSKAGRDILASKSNLAQ
;
A
#
# COMPACT_ATOMS: atom_id res chain seq x y z
N MET A 1 20.43 -1.16 2.68
CA MET A 1 19.62 0.02 2.31
C MET A 1 18.34 -0.35 1.54
N ALA A 2 18.35 -1.31 0.61
CA ALA A 2 17.14 -1.68 -0.17
C ALA A 2 15.94 -2.21 0.64
N ALA A 3 16.16 -2.98 1.72
CA ALA A 3 15.06 -3.54 2.52
C ALA A 3 14.25 -2.46 3.28
N GLN A 4 14.91 -1.41 3.75
CA GLN A 4 14.28 -0.34 4.50
C GLN A 4 13.35 0.51 3.62
N SER A 5 13.75 0.78 2.37
CA SER A 5 12.91 1.50 1.41
C SER A 5 11.63 0.75 1.05
N ILE A 6 11.71 -0.59 0.90
CA ILE A 6 10.55 -1.44 0.63
C ILE A 6 9.57 -1.42 1.80
N ILE A 7 10.07 -1.48 3.04
CA ILE A 7 9.24 -1.42 4.25
C ILE A 7 8.53 -0.06 4.32
N GLN A 8 9.27 1.04 4.19
CA GLN A 8 8.69 2.40 4.22
C GLN A 8 7.66 2.63 3.10
N ARG A 9 7.87 2.02 1.93
CA ARG A 9 6.96 2.13 0.80
C ARG A 9 5.67 1.34 1.04
N GLY A 10 5.79 0.15 1.61
CA GLY A 10 4.66 -0.75 1.84
C GLY A 10 3.89 -0.46 3.12
N MET A 11 4.26 0.52 3.92
CA MET A 11 3.55 0.89 5.14
C MET A 11 2.69 2.14 4.95
N ARG A 12 1.51 2.12 5.56
CA ARG A 12 0.65 3.30 5.70
C ARG A 12 0.02 3.34 7.08
N TRP A 13 -0.42 4.51 7.48
CA TRP A 13 -1.21 4.67 8.69
C TRP A 13 -2.66 4.22 8.48
N GLN A 14 -3.19 3.54 9.47
CA GLN A 14 -4.61 3.37 9.68
C GLN A 14 -5.04 4.36 10.75
N VAL A 15 -5.99 5.21 10.40
CA VAL A 15 -6.50 6.25 11.29
C VAL A 15 -7.28 5.61 12.44
N GLY A 16 -6.90 5.99 13.65
CA GLY A 16 -7.62 5.71 14.88
C GLY A 16 -8.10 7.01 15.51
N ASP A 17 -7.33 7.55 16.44
CA ASP A 17 -7.61 8.84 17.07
C ASP A 17 -6.97 10.05 16.35
N GLY A 18 -6.12 9.81 15.36
CA GLY A 18 -5.46 10.80 14.52
C GLY A 18 -4.35 11.60 15.19
N ASN A 19 -3.90 11.21 16.38
CA ASN A 19 -2.93 12.00 17.16
C ASN A 19 -1.47 11.79 16.72
N LYS A 20 -1.19 10.74 15.93
CA LYS A 20 0.17 10.39 15.49
C LYS A 20 0.39 10.61 14.00
N ILE A 21 -0.61 11.05 13.26
CA ILE A 21 -0.59 11.12 11.81
C ILE A 21 -0.55 12.58 11.37
N TRP A 22 0.49 12.95 10.62
CA TRP A 22 0.59 14.25 9.98
C TRP A 22 -0.24 14.28 8.70
N VAL A 23 -1.14 15.26 8.59
CA VAL A 23 -2.06 15.39 7.46
C VAL A 23 -1.34 15.38 6.11
N TRP A 24 -0.28 16.17 5.97
CA TRP A 24 0.40 16.43 4.71
C TRP A 24 1.58 15.50 4.41
N HIS A 25 2.22 14.98 5.46
CA HIS A 25 3.48 14.26 5.30
C HIS A 25 3.30 12.75 5.30
N ASP A 26 2.34 12.24 6.06
CA ASP A 26 2.15 10.81 6.25
C ASP A 26 1.30 10.15 5.15
N LYS A 27 1.41 8.82 5.07
CA LYS A 27 0.63 7.98 4.18
C LYS A 27 -0.57 7.43 4.94
N TRP A 28 -1.75 7.98 4.75
CA TRP A 28 -2.95 7.57 5.48
C TRP A 28 -4.23 7.56 4.65
N VAL A 29 -4.27 8.27 3.51
CA VAL A 29 -5.43 8.33 2.62
C VAL A 29 -5.53 7.04 1.80
N PRO A 30 -6.72 6.42 1.61
CA PRO A 30 -6.86 5.16 0.88
C PRO A 30 -6.80 5.37 -0.65
N ARG A 31 -5.68 5.89 -1.13
CA ARG A 31 -5.39 6.03 -2.57
C ARG A 31 -4.39 4.98 -3.01
N PRO A 32 -4.69 4.24 -4.11
CA PRO A 32 -3.70 3.35 -4.69
C PRO A 32 -2.41 4.11 -5.03
N SER A 33 -1.26 3.51 -4.80
CA SER A 33 0.09 3.98 -5.08
C SER A 33 0.71 4.97 -4.09
N THR A 34 0.10 6.07 -3.71
CA THR A 34 0.74 7.11 -2.88
C THR A 34 0.34 7.07 -1.41
N TYR A 35 -0.93 6.76 -1.13
CA TYR A 35 -1.56 6.85 0.19
C TYR A 35 -1.46 8.24 0.85
N LYS A 36 -1.13 9.27 0.07
CA LYS A 36 -1.00 10.67 0.52
C LYS A 36 -2.11 11.53 -0.06
N VAL A 37 -2.32 12.68 0.53
CA VAL A 37 -3.14 13.75 -0.04
C VAL A 37 -2.47 14.32 -1.29
N ILE A 38 -3.27 14.74 -2.26
CA ILE A 38 -2.82 15.40 -3.50
C ILE A 38 -2.86 16.92 -3.34
N THR A 39 -3.78 17.40 -2.53
CA THR A 39 -3.93 18.82 -2.23
C THR A 39 -2.60 19.38 -1.73
N ALA A 40 -2.19 20.52 -2.28
CA ALA A 40 -1.01 21.22 -1.82
C ALA A 40 -1.17 21.67 -0.36
N GLU A 41 -0.11 21.50 0.41
CA GLU A 41 -0.06 21.93 1.81
C GLU A 41 -0.36 23.42 1.93
N LYS A 42 -1.23 23.79 2.87
CA LYS A 42 -1.55 25.18 3.18
C LYS A 42 -0.76 25.65 4.40
N LEU A 43 -0.22 26.85 4.34
CA LEU A 43 0.58 27.44 5.41
C LEU A 43 -0.14 27.44 6.78
N GLU A 44 -1.46 27.63 6.77
CA GLU A 44 -2.30 27.64 7.97
C GLU A 44 -2.39 26.27 8.69
N SER A 45 -2.09 25.18 7.97
CA SER A 45 -2.28 23.79 8.42
C SER A 45 -1.05 22.91 8.25
N SER A 46 0.12 23.49 8.00
CA SER A 46 1.35 22.75 7.67
C SER A 46 1.71 21.70 8.73
N ASN A 47 1.48 21.98 9.99
CA ASN A 47 1.73 21.09 11.12
C ASN A 47 0.46 20.44 11.66
N ALA A 48 -0.60 20.33 10.85
CA ALA A 48 -1.86 19.75 11.30
C ALA A 48 -1.77 18.24 11.46
N LEU A 49 -2.37 17.73 12.51
CA LEU A 49 -2.58 16.31 12.76
C LEU A 49 -3.98 15.89 12.30
N VAL A 50 -4.13 14.63 11.94
CA VAL A 50 -5.42 14.09 11.48
C VAL A 50 -6.52 14.22 12.54
N CYS A 51 -6.18 14.21 13.82
CA CYS A 51 -7.14 14.43 14.91
C CYS A 51 -7.85 15.79 14.82
N GLU A 52 -7.26 16.80 14.17
CA GLU A 52 -7.89 18.09 13.97
C GLU A 52 -9.03 18.09 12.94
N LEU A 53 -9.00 17.07 12.06
CA LEU A 53 -10.04 16.82 11.06
C LEU A 53 -11.20 16.00 11.63
N ILE A 54 -11.08 15.49 12.86
CA ILE A 54 -12.07 14.65 13.52
C ILE A 54 -12.80 15.48 14.57
N ASN A 55 -14.13 15.47 14.51
CA ASN A 55 -14.93 16.01 15.60
C ASN A 55 -14.92 15.02 16.78
N ARG A 56 -14.27 15.42 17.88
CA ARG A 56 -14.09 14.56 19.06
C ARG A 56 -15.41 14.19 19.75
N ALA A 57 -16.43 15.03 19.64
CA ALA A 57 -17.72 14.80 20.29
C ALA A 57 -18.59 13.78 19.53
N THR A 58 -18.65 13.92 18.19
CA THR A 58 -19.48 13.03 17.33
C THR A 58 -18.72 11.83 16.78
N LYS A 59 -17.36 11.83 16.86
CA LYS A 59 -16.49 10.83 16.22
C LYS A 59 -16.68 10.76 14.70
N GLU A 60 -16.94 11.89 14.09
CA GLU A 60 -17.13 12.02 12.66
C GLU A 60 -16.11 12.99 12.06
N TRP A 61 -15.91 12.89 10.74
CA TRP A 61 -15.10 13.84 10.02
C TRP A 61 -15.71 15.25 10.02
N ASN A 62 -14.91 16.26 10.32
CA ASN A 62 -15.31 17.66 10.26
C ASN A 62 -15.38 18.12 8.79
N LYS A 63 -16.60 18.09 8.22
CA LYS A 63 -16.83 18.40 6.81
C LYS A 63 -16.39 19.81 6.44
N ASP A 64 -16.62 20.79 7.30
CA ASP A 64 -16.27 22.21 7.05
C ASP A 64 -14.75 22.38 6.91
N LYS A 65 -13.97 21.68 7.75
CA LYS A 65 -12.51 21.68 7.62
C LYS A 65 -12.04 20.96 6.38
N LEU A 66 -12.69 19.83 6.04
CA LEU A 66 -12.35 19.08 4.84
C LEU A 66 -12.63 19.90 3.58
N ASP A 67 -13.75 20.60 3.51
CA ASP A 67 -14.09 21.47 2.38
C ASP A 67 -13.14 22.67 2.26
N ARG A 68 -12.64 23.17 3.38
CA ARG A 68 -11.71 24.29 3.41
C ARG A 68 -10.26 23.89 3.02
N TRP A 69 -9.81 22.70 3.43
CA TRP A 69 -8.41 22.33 3.32
C TRP A 69 -8.08 21.50 2.10
N PHE A 70 -9.02 20.71 1.60
CA PHE A 70 -8.76 19.69 0.59
C PHE A 70 -9.52 19.92 -0.71
N LEU A 71 -8.97 19.40 -1.79
CA LEU A 71 -9.66 19.25 -3.06
C LEU A 71 -10.77 18.18 -2.94
N PRO A 72 -11.80 18.24 -3.79
CA PRO A 72 -12.92 17.29 -3.74
C PRO A 72 -12.49 15.82 -3.72
N GLU A 73 -11.48 15.46 -4.49
CA GLU A 73 -10.97 14.09 -4.60
C GLU A 73 -10.35 13.59 -3.29
N ASP A 74 -9.61 14.46 -2.58
CA ASP A 74 -9.04 14.12 -1.26
C ASP A 74 -10.13 14.04 -0.21
N ARG A 75 -11.08 14.99 -0.24
CA ARG A 75 -12.22 15.01 0.66
C ARG A 75 -13.03 13.70 0.57
N GLU A 76 -13.37 13.25 -0.64
CA GLU A 76 -14.09 12.00 -0.83
C GLU A 76 -13.30 10.80 -0.32
N ALA A 77 -12.01 10.74 -0.62
CA ALA A 77 -11.14 9.69 -0.13
C ALA A 77 -11.05 9.66 1.39
N ILE A 78 -10.97 10.83 2.04
CA ILE A 78 -10.93 10.94 3.51
C ILE A 78 -12.27 10.54 4.12
N LEU A 79 -13.39 10.99 3.56
CA LEU A 79 -14.73 10.62 4.02
C LEU A 79 -15.02 9.11 3.90
N SER A 80 -14.35 8.42 2.98
CA SER A 80 -14.47 6.96 2.85
C SER A 80 -13.78 6.17 3.98
N ILE A 81 -12.94 6.82 4.81
CA ILE A 81 -12.25 6.17 5.93
C ILE A 81 -13.22 6.06 7.10
N PRO A 82 -13.57 4.85 7.54
CA PRO A 82 -14.43 4.67 8.71
C PRO A 82 -13.67 5.06 9.98
N LEU A 83 -14.25 5.93 10.78
CA LEU A 83 -13.74 6.25 12.11
C LEU A 83 -14.30 5.27 13.14
N SER A 84 -13.44 4.82 14.05
CA SER A 84 -13.87 3.95 15.16
C SER A 84 -14.61 4.76 16.21
N SER A 85 -15.74 4.24 16.68
CA SER A 85 -16.46 4.78 17.84
C SER A 85 -15.67 4.60 19.15
N SER A 86 -14.82 3.58 19.21
CA SER A 86 -13.90 3.36 20.33
C SER A 86 -12.63 4.22 20.16
N ASN A 87 -11.99 4.56 21.28
CA ASN A 87 -10.77 5.38 21.30
C ASN A 87 -9.55 4.55 20.84
N THR A 88 -9.60 4.07 19.59
CA THR A 88 -8.56 3.22 19.00
C THR A 88 -7.38 4.10 18.59
N GLN A 89 -6.17 3.71 18.97
CA GLN A 89 -4.96 4.44 18.58
C GLN A 89 -4.64 4.22 17.10
N ASP A 90 -3.95 5.22 16.52
CA ASP A 90 -3.37 5.11 15.18
C ASP A 90 -2.35 3.99 15.12
N ARG A 91 -2.35 3.25 14.02
CA ARG A 91 -1.40 2.16 13.82
C ARG A 91 -0.87 2.11 12.40
N LEU A 92 0.38 1.70 12.27
CA LEU A 92 0.97 1.40 10.97
C LEU A 92 0.51 0.02 10.51
N ILE A 93 0.04 -0.06 9.28
CA ILE A 93 -0.39 -1.29 8.62
C ILE A 93 0.39 -1.52 7.34
N TRP A 94 0.56 -2.80 6.99
CA TRP A 94 1.22 -3.21 5.77
C TRP A 94 0.23 -3.27 4.60
N THR A 95 0.56 -2.63 3.46
CA THR A 95 -0.32 -2.56 2.28
C THR A 95 -0.19 -3.77 1.35
N GLY A 96 0.90 -4.54 1.47
CA GLY A 96 1.20 -5.66 0.59
C GLY A 96 0.29 -6.90 0.76
N ASN A 97 -0.66 -6.87 1.70
CA ASN A 97 -1.69 -7.89 1.84
C ASN A 97 -2.97 -7.34 2.50
N ARG A 98 -4.07 -8.07 2.33
CA ARG A 98 -5.38 -7.66 2.88
C ARG A 98 -5.45 -7.69 4.41
N SER A 99 -4.60 -8.47 5.08
CA SER A 99 -4.60 -8.59 6.54
C SER A 99 -3.92 -7.41 7.24
N GLY A 100 -3.25 -6.53 6.49
CA GLY A 100 -2.49 -5.41 7.05
C GLY A 100 -1.22 -5.84 7.82
N LYS A 101 -0.86 -7.12 7.82
CA LYS A 101 0.31 -7.65 8.52
C LYS A 101 1.48 -7.84 7.56
N PHE A 102 2.67 -7.42 8.00
CA PHE A 102 3.91 -7.65 7.25
C PHE A 102 4.21 -9.14 7.11
N THR A 103 4.57 -9.56 5.92
CA THR A 103 5.16 -10.88 5.65
C THR A 103 6.30 -10.73 4.66
N VAL A 104 7.35 -11.53 4.81
CA VAL A 104 8.51 -11.53 3.90
C VAL A 104 8.07 -11.78 2.45
N LYS A 105 7.10 -12.68 2.26
CA LYS A 105 6.53 -12.98 0.93
C LYS A 105 5.90 -11.73 0.30
N SER A 106 5.09 -10.98 1.03
CA SER A 106 4.43 -9.79 0.49
C SER A 106 5.42 -8.64 0.25
N ALA A 107 6.45 -8.51 1.09
CA ALA A 107 7.53 -7.55 0.86
C ALA A 107 8.35 -7.89 -0.39
N TYR A 108 8.64 -9.17 -0.59
CA TYR A 108 9.32 -9.64 -1.80
C TYR A 108 8.50 -9.38 -3.07
N MET A 109 7.18 -9.61 -3.01
CA MET A 109 6.30 -9.31 -4.15
C MET A 109 6.29 -7.81 -4.48
N LEU A 110 6.21 -6.96 -3.46
CA LEU A 110 6.28 -5.50 -3.64
C LEU A 110 7.63 -5.05 -4.25
N ALA A 111 8.73 -5.68 -3.83
CA ALA A 111 10.06 -5.42 -4.38
C ALA A 111 10.20 -5.87 -5.84
N LEU A 112 9.52 -6.94 -6.23
CA LEU A 112 9.51 -7.42 -7.61
C LEU A 112 8.71 -6.50 -8.53
N GLU A 113 7.57 -5.99 -8.06
CA GLU A 113 6.78 -5.00 -8.81
C GLU A 113 7.58 -3.74 -9.14
N GLU A 114 8.54 -3.38 -8.29
CA GLU A 114 9.43 -2.24 -8.52
C GLU A 114 10.49 -2.51 -9.60
N LYS A 115 10.99 -3.76 -9.68
CA LYS A 115 12.06 -4.14 -10.61
C LYS A 115 11.57 -4.50 -12.02
N LEU A 116 10.27 -4.74 -12.17
CA LEU A 116 9.65 -4.92 -13.48
C LEU A 116 9.22 -3.54 -13.98
N PRO A 117 9.93 -2.93 -14.94
CA PRO A 117 9.43 -1.73 -15.59
C PRO A 117 8.08 -2.05 -16.22
N ASP A 118 7.20 -1.06 -16.27
CA ASP A 118 5.85 -1.11 -16.83
C ASP A 118 5.81 -1.82 -18.21
N THR A 119 5.87 -3.13 -18.23
CA THR A 119 5.34 -3.93 -19.34
C THR A 119 3.82 -4.07 -19.12
N LYS A 120 3.15 -2.94 -18.88
CA LYS A 120 1.70 -2.79 -19.00
C LYS A 120 1.28 -2.50 -20.43
N ALA A 121 2.06 -2.95 -21.39
CA ALA A 121 1.64 -3.01 -22.76
C ALA A 121 1.39 -4.48 -23.12
N ASP A 122 0.14 -4.81 -23.36
CA ASP A 122 -0.32 -6.02 -24.05
C ASP A 122 -0.12 -7.39 -23.39
N CYS A 123 -0.73 -7.59 -22.20
CA CYS A 123 -1.13 -8.94 -21.82
C CYS A 123 -2.47 -8.91 -21.10
N SER A 124 -3.51 -9.26 -21.81
CA SER A 124 -4.87 -9.61 -21.32
C SER A 124 -4.88 -10.85 -20.41
N ASP A 125 -3.77 -11.17 -19.75
CA ASP A 125 -3.52 -12.47 -19.12
C ASP A 125 -3.12 -12.42 -17.63
N GLU A 126 -3.51 -11.36 -16.90
CA GLU A 126 -3.30 -11.33 -15.45
C GLU A 126 -4.11 -12.42 -14.74
N SER A 127 -5.25 -12.79 -15.32
CA SER A 127 -6.09 -13.89 -14.85
C SER A 127 -5.38 -15.24 -14.97
N ASP A 128 -4.73 -15.50 -16.10
CA ASP A 128 -4.06 -16.77 -16.36
C ASP A 128 -2.71 -16.87 -15.63
N ARG A 129 -1.98 -15.78 -15.50
CA ARG A 129 -0.80 -15.71 -14.61
C ARG A 129 -1.17 -16.02 -13.17
N LYS A 130 -2.28 -15.48 -12.64
CA LYS A 130 -2.77 -15.80 -11.29
C LYS A 130 -3.19 -17.27 -11.16
N LYS A 131 -3.79 -17.85 -12.20
CA LYS A 131 -4.16 -19.29 -12.24
C LYS A 131 -2.93 -20.18 -12.22
N ILE A 132 -1.92 -19.90 -13.05
CA ILE A 132 -0.65 -20.63 -13.09
C ILE A 132 0.06 -20.55 -11.73
N TRP A 133 0.13 -19.35 -11.12
CA TRP A 133 0.69 -19.17 -9.78
C TRP A 133 -0.02 -20.01 -8.74
N LYS A 134 -1.35 -19.95 -8.71
CA LYS A 134 -2.16 -20.73 -7.79
C LYS A 134 -1.92 -22.22 -7.99
N SER A 135 -1.84 -22.68 -9.23
CA SER A 135 -1.57 -24.08 -9.59
C SER A 135 -0.20 -24.55 -9.08
N ILE A 136 0.87 -23.78 -9.31
CA ILE A 136 2.24 -24.10 -8.85
C ILE A 136 2.27 -24.28 -7.33
N TRP A 137 1.61 -23.39 -6.57
CA TRP A 137 1.62 -23.44 -5.11
C TRP A 137 0.69 -24.51 -4.52
N GLN A 138 -0.31 -24.95 -5.28
CA GLN A 138 -1.22 -26.04 -4.88
C GLN A 138 -0.67 -27.44 -5.19
N MET A 139 0.37 -27.57 -6.01
CA MET A 139 0.99 -28.86 -6.30
C MET A 139 1.52 -29.52 -5.02
N LYS A 140 1.24 -30.83 -4.87
CA LYS A 140 1.78 -31.67 -3.79
C LYS A 140 3.25 -32.06 -4.06
N THR A 141 4.11 -31.08 -4.30
CA THR A 141 5.53 -31.29 -4.62
C THR A 141 6.42 -30.60 -3.57
N PRO A 142 7.67 -31.06 -3.41
CA PRO A 142 8.63 -30.43 -2.49
C PRO A 142 8.80 -28.92 -2.76
N GLN A 143 9.02 -28.15 -1.70
CA GLN A 143 9.19 -26.71 -1.76
C GLN A 143 10.23 -26.24 -2.80
N LYS A 144 11.33 -27.01 -2.93
CA LYS A 144 12.42 -26.72 -3.91
C LYS A 144 11.89 -26.72 -5.35
N ILE A 145 10.98 -27.63 -5.71
CA ILE A 145 10.38 -27.71 -7.05
C ILE A 145 9.42 -26.53 -7.28
N LYS A 146 8.62 -26.16 -6.28
CA LYS A 146 7.75 -25.00 -6.37
C LYS A 146 8.54 -23.70 -6.59
N HIS A 147 9.65 -23.54 -5.87
CA HIS A 147 10.55 -22.40 -6.06
C HIS A 147 11.22 -22.40 -7.44
N PHE A 148 11.66 -23.55 -7.91
CA PHE A 148 12.24 -23.70 -9.25
C PHE A 148 11.24 -23.36 -10.34
N SER A 149 10.06 -23.96 -10.33
CA SER A 149 8.98 -23.68 -11.28
C SER A 149 8.55 -22.21 -11.25
N SER A 150 8.54 -21.60 -10.07
CA SER A 150 8.27 -20.20 -9.87
C SER A 150 9.32 -19.30 -10.52
N LYS A 151 10.61 -19.65 -10.40
CA LYS A 151 11.71 -18.92 -11.06
C LYS A 151 11.73 -19.14 -12.57
N ALA A 152 11.46 -20.37 -13.02
CA ALA A 152 11.37 -20.70 -14.44
C ALA A 152 10.24 -19.93 -15.13
N GLY A 153 9.05 -19.90 -14.52
CA GLY A 153 7.89 -19.19 -15.07
C GLY A 153 8.01 -17.65 -15.08
N ARG A 154 9.08 -17.10 -14.47
CA ARG A 154 9.42 -15.67 -14.48
C ARG A 154 10.66 -15.34 -15.29
N ASP A 155 11.23 -16.31 -15.98
CA ASP A 155 12.49 -16.18 -16.71
C ASP A 155 13.69 -15.65 -15.88
N ILE A 156 13.67 -15.92 -14.57
CA ILE A 156 14.69 -15.48 -13.59
C ILE A 156 15.71 -16.62 -13.33
N LEU A 157 15.69 -17.68 -14.12
CA LEU A 157 16.73 -18.69 -14.04
C LEU A 157 18.04 -18.12 -14.59
N ALA A 158 19.14 -18.39 -13.91
CA ALA A 158 20.49 -18.13 -14.40
C ALA A 158 20.74 -19.02 -15.64
N SER A 159 20.16 -18.64 -16.77
CA SER A 159 20.44 -19.23 -18.09
C SER A 159 21.66 -18.51 -18.69
N LYS A 160 22.37 -19.17 -19.61
CA LYS A 160 23.53 -18.57 -20.31
C LYS A 160 23.18 -17.23 -20.97
N SER A 161 21.92 -17.01 -21.37
CA SER A 161 21.45 -15.76 -21.95
C SER A 161 21.32 -14.62 -20.93
N ASN A 162 21.13 -14.92 -19.64
CA ASN A 162 20.98 -13.91 -18.58
C ASN A 162 22.30 -13.61 -17.83
N LEU A 163 23.38 -14.34 -18.14
CA LEU A 163 24.72 -14.14 -17.57
C LEU A 163 25.63 -13.30 -18.49
N ALA A 164 25.17 -12.92 -19.67
CA ALA A 164 25.94 -12.19 -20.68
C ALA A 164 25.55 -10.70 -20.81
N GLN A 165 24.95 -10.11 -19.76
CA GLN A 165 24.73 -8.67 -19.65
C GLN A 165 25.42 -8.10 -18.45
#